data_5e710f89df10786224831ddc87ae55d2
#
_entry.id   5e710f89df10786224831ddc87ae55d2
#
_cell.length_a   1.000
_cell.length_b   1.000
_cell.length_c   1.000
_cell.angle_alpha   90.00
_cell.angle_beta   90.00
_cell.angle_gamma   90.00
#
_symmetry.space_group_name_H-M   'P 1'
#
loop_
_entity.id
_entity.type
_entity.pdbx_description
1 polymer ?
#
loop_
_entity_poly.entity_id
_entity_poly.type
_entity_poly.pdbx_seq_one_letter_code
_entity_poly.pdbx_strand_id
1 'polypeptide(L)'
;MYIYADNAGTTKMSPAAIDAMTKCMNEVFGNPSSLHSTGQRAAEVLQKAREDVAEALGADFNEIYFTSGGSEADNQAIRSAALFGAKKGKKHLISTKIEHHAVLHTLKKLEREGFEVTLLDVGADGIVDPADVEKAIREDTALVTIMYANNEIGTLQPIDEIAKICKEKKVTFHTDAVQAVGHVPVNVHAQNIDMLSLSGHKFHGPKGIGVLYVRKGVPLFNLIEGGAQERGRRAGTENIPAIVGMAAALKEAVANLDENMAKISAMRDRLIEGLSTIEHSRLNGDAKKRLPGNVNFCFEGIEGESLLLLLDEKGIEASSGSACTSGSLDPSHVLLAIGLPHEVAHGSLRLTLCEENTPEQIEYIIKEVPEIVSYLRNISPVWEELQKGEKKHVI
;
A
#
# COMPACT_ATOMS: atom_id res chain seq x y z
N MET A 1 1.12 28.57 2.78
CA MET A 1 1.28 27.51 3.81
C MET A 1 1.86 26.30 3.10
N TYR A 2 2.78 25.55 3.71
CA TYR A 2 3.29 24.31 3.09
C TYR A 2 2.58 23.10 3.72
N ILE A 3 1.99 22.25 2.87
CA ILE A 3 1.19 21.10 3.29
C ILE A 3 1.58 19.89 2.45
N TYR A 4 2.23 18.90 3.06
CA TYR A 4 2.48 17.61 2.42
C TYR A 4 1.29 16.68 2.67
N ALA A 5 0.55 16.34 1.63
CA ALA A 5 -0.63 15.49 1.65
C ALA A 5 -0.53 14.33 0.64
N ASP A 6 0.69 13.83 0.39
CA ASP A 6 0.96 12.66 -0.47
C ASP A 6 1.70 11.52 0.28
N ASN A 7 1.30 11.27 1.54
CA ASN A 7 1.93 10.24 2.36
C ASN A 7 1.72 8.81 1.84
N ALA A 8 0.70 8.54 1.02
CA ALA A 8 0.56 7.27 0.33
C ALA A 8 1.59 7.06 -0.79
N GLY A 9 2.14 8.13 -1.35
CA GLY A 9 3.27 8.08 -2.28
C GLY A 9 4.56 7.70 -1.56
N THR A 10 4.94 8.48 -0.57
CA THR A 10 6.06 8.23 0.36
C THR A 10 5.92 9.12 1.58
N THR A 11 6.51 8.74 2.70
CA THR A 11 6.53 9.56 3.90
C THR A 11 7.92 10.18 4.15
N LYS A 12 7.96 11.27 4.90
CA LYS A 12 9.19 11.81 5.49
C LYS A 12 9.68 10.84 6.57
N MET A 13 10.99 10.61 6.64
CA MET A 13 11.55 9.76 7.70
C MET A 13 11.35 10.38 9.08
N SER A 14 10.97 9.55 10.06
CA SER A 14 10.84 9.98 11.45
C SER A 14 12.20 10.29 12.08
N PRO A 15 12.26 11.19 13.07
CA PRO A 15 13.49 11.44 13.84
C PRO A 15 14.05 10.15 14.44
N ALA A 16 13.21 9.26 14.95
CA ALA A 16 13.63 7.97 15.52
C ALA A 16 14.32 7.08 14.47
N ALA A 17 13.80 7.03 13.24
CA ALA A 17 14.43 6.29 12.16
C ALA A 17 15.78 6.90 11.74
N ILE A 18 15.86 8.23 11.63
CA ILE A 18 17.09 8.97 11.28
C ILE A 18 18.16 8.72 12.33
N ASP A 19 17.84 8.87 13.62
CA ASP A 19 18.77 8.67 14.73
C ASP A 19 19.29 7.23 14.80
N ALA A 20 18.40 6.26 14.66
CA ALA A 20 18.76 4.85 14.64
C ALA A 20 19.69 4.50 13.48
N MET A 21 19.42 5.01 12.28
CA MET A 21 20.30 4.84 11.11
C MET A 21 21.64 5.51 11.31
N THR A 22 21.66 6.77 11.75
CA THR A 22 22.88 7.55 11.95
C THR A 22 23.81 6.87 12.96
N LYS A 23 23.25 6.41 14.09
CA LYS A 23 23.99 5.65 15.10
C LYS A 23 24.54 4.34 14.51
N CYS A 24 23.71 3.59 13.79
CA CYS A 24 24.13 2.35 13.16
C CYS A 24 25.28 2.58 12.14
N MET A 25 25.17 3.58 11.28
CA MET A 25 26.22 3.91 10.29
C MET A 25 27.55 4.28 10.95
N ASN A 26 27.53 4.93 12.10
CA ASN A 26 28.74 5.31 12.81
C ASN A 26 29.39 4.15 13.60
N GLU A 27 28.60 3.23 14.13
CA GLU A 27 29.04 2.25 15.11
C GLU A 27 29.08 0.79 14.59
N VAL A 28 28.32 0.47 13.53
CA VAL A 28 28.08 -0.91 13.08
C VAL A 28 28.40 -1.06 11.60
N PHE A 29 29.69 -1.27 11.29
CA PHE A 29 30.17 -1.39 9.93
C PHE A 29 30.57 -2.83 9.53
N GLY A 30 30.44 -3.80 10.43
CA GLY A 30 30.79 -5.19 10.18
C GLY A 30 29.83 -5.91 9.24
N ASN A 31 30.35 -6.90 8.51
CA ASN A 31 29.48 -7.84 7.81
C ASN A 31 28.90 -8.85 8.83
N PRO A 32 27.57 -9.01 8.94
CA PRO A 32 26.96 -9.90 9.94
C PRO A 32 27.30 -11.38 9.72
N SER A 33 27.83 -11.75 8.57
CA SER A 33 28.31 -13.12 8.31
C SER A 33 29.74 -13.39 8.81
N SER A 34 30.47 -12.35 9.27
CA SER A 34 31.86 -12.49 9.72
C SER A 34 31.95 -13.03 11.15
N LEU A 35 32.92 -13.92 11.40
CA LEU A 35 33.10 -14.58 12.70
C LEU A 35 33.79 -13.70 13.76
N HIS A 36 34.47 -12.62 13.36
CA HIS A 36 35.13 -11.72 14.29
C HIS A 36 34.12 -10.80 15.00
N SER A 37 34.51 -10.21 16.12
CA SER A 37 33.66 -9.42 17.02
C SER A 37 32.87 -8.29 16.33
N THR A 38 33.47 -7.60 15.34
CA THR A 38 32.78 -6.55 14.60
C THR A 38 31.63 -7.10 13.76
N GLY A 39 31.78 -8.29 13.17
CA GLY A 39 30.73 -8.97 12.44
C GLY A 39 29.63 -9.48 13.35
N GLN A 40 30.01 -10.07 14.49
CA GLN A 40 29.02 -10.55 15.48
C GLN A 40 28.17 -9.41 16.05
N ARG A 41 28.77 -8.23 16.32
CA ARG A 41 28.01 -7.04 16.72
C ARG A 41 27.01 -6.62 15.65
N ALA A 42 27.39 -6.68 14.37
CA ALA A 42 26.48 -6.40 13.26
C ALA A 42 25.33 -7.42 13.19
N ALA A 43 25.64 -8.71 13.42
CA ALA A 43 24.62 -9.77 13.47
C ALA A 43 23.64 -9.57 14.63
N GLU A 44 24.11 -9.18 15.82
CA GLU A 44 23.27 -8.88 16.98
C GLU A 44 22.30 -7.72 16.71
N VAL A 45 22.80 -6.64 16.08
CA VAL A 45 21.98 -5.48 15.69
C VAL A 45 20.92 -5.86 14.65
N LEU A 46 21.32 -6.64 13.63
CA LEU A 46 20.40 -7.16 12.62
C LEU A 46 19.32 -8.05 13.24
N GLN A 47 19.72 -8.96 14.15
CA GLN A 47 18.79 -9.85 14.85
C GLN A 47 17.79 -9.07 15.71
N LYS A 48 18.26 -8.08 16.47
CA LYS A 48 17.37 -7.23 17.28
C LYS A 48 16.34 -6.47 16.43
N ALA A 49 16.77 -5.89 15.31
CA ALA A 49 15.85 -5.23 14.39
C ALA A 49 14.79 -6.20 13.81
N ARG A 50 15.19 -7.44 13.54
CA ARG A 50 14.27 -8.50 13.09
C ARG A 50 13.24 -8.87 14.15
N GLU A 51 13.67 -8.98 15.40
CA GLU A 51 12.78 -9.22 16.54
C GLU A 51 11.78 -8.08 16.75
N ASP A 52 12.24 -6.82 16.65
CA ASP A 52 11.36 -5.66 16.78
C ASP A 52 10.29 -5.62 15.67
N VAL A 53 10.66 -5.98 14.44
CA VAL A 53 9.70 -6.09 13.32
C VAL A 53 8.72 -7.25 13.55
N ALA A 54 9.20 -8.40 14.01
CA ALA A 54 8.36 -9.56 14.30
C ALA A 54 7.34 -9.24 15.41
N GLU A 55 7.78 -8.62 16.50
CA GLU A 55 6.92 -8.18 17.59
C GLU A 55 5.80 -7.25 17.08
N ALA A 56 6.15 -6.26 16.25
CA ALA A 56 5.21 -5.30 15.70
C ALA A 56 4.13 -5.94 14.80
N LEU A 57 4.43 -7.09 14.19
CA LEU A 57 3.51 -7.82 13.30
C LEU A 57 2.79 -8.99 14.00
N GLY A 58 3.14 -9.31 15.26
CA GLY A 58 2.68 -10.52 15.94
C GLY A 58 3.20 -11.80 15.30
N ALA A 59 4.45 -11.79 14.82
CA ALA A 59 5.14 -12.88 14.13
C ALA A 59 6.28 -13.49 14.99
N ASP A 60 6.81 -14.64 14.56
CA ASP A 60 8.11 -15.14 15.01
C ASP A 60 9.22 -14.49 14.17
N PHE A 61 10.37 -14.16 14.80
CA PHE A 61 11.49 -13.52 14.07
C PHE A 61 12.02 -14.39 12.91
N ASN A 62 11.85 -15.70 12.97
CA ASN A 62 12.22 -16.62 11.88
C ASN A 62 11.29 -16.52 10.66
N GLU A 63 10.16 -15.84 10.77
CA GLU A 63 9.19 -15.62 9.70
C GLU A 63 9.43 -14.29 8.97
N ILE A 64 10.39 -13.48 9.40
CA ILE A 64 10.71 -12.17 8.83
C ILE A 64 11.90 -12.29 7.86
N TYR A 65 11.74 -11.76 6.64
CA TYR A 65 12.77 -11.66 5.61
C TYR A 65 12.86 -10.23 5.11
N PHE A 66 14.06 -9.64 5.15
CA PHE A 66 14.27 -8.29 4.63
C PHE A 66 14.41 -8.28 3.12
N THR A 67 13.77 -7.31 2.48
CA THR A 67 13.74 -7.08 1.04
C THR A 67 14.10 -5.63 0.73
N SER A 68 14.23 -5.26 -0.54
CA SER A 68 14.46 -3.86 -0.93
C SER A 68 13.20 -2.99 -0.89
N GLY A 69 12.02 -3.56 -0.61
CA GLY A 69 10.74 -2.87 -0.56
C GLY A 69 9.56 -3.78 -0.84
N GLY A 70 8.35 -3.22 -0.83
CA GLY A 70 7.10 -3.96 -1.05
C GLY A 70 7.08 -4.70 -2.38
N SER A 71 7.53 -4.08 -3.46
CA SER A 71 7.52 -4.70 -4.79
C SER A 71 8.37 -5.97 -4.87
N GLU A 72 9.55 -6.01 -4.23
CA GLU A 72 10.36 -7.24 -4.14
C GLU A 72 9.64 -8.28 -3.29
N ALA A 73 9.05 -7.88 -2.15
CA ALA A 73 8.31 -8.75 -1.27
C ALA A 73 7.10 -9.41 -1.97
N ASP A 74 6.27 -8.62 -2.68
CA ASP A 74 5.13 -9.12 -3.46
C ASP A 74 5.57 -10.11 -4.53
N ASN A 75 6.60 -9.76 -5.31
CA ASN A 75 7.12 -10.63 -6.35
C ASN A 75 7.60 -11.96 -5.77
N GLN A 76 8.36 -11.94 -4.67
CA GLN A 76 8.89 -13.14 -4.04
C GLN A 76 7.77 -14.01 -3.46
N ALA A 77 6.78 -13.42 -2.79
CA ALA A 77 5.64 -14.12 -2.24
C ALA A 77 4.82 -14.83 -3.34
N ILE A 78 4.38 -14.06 -4.33
CA ILE A 78 3.50 -14.55 -5.40
C ILE A 78 4.20 -15.64 -6.22
N ARG A 79 5.46 -15.41 -6.64
CA ARG A 79 6.24 -16.39 -7.40
C ARG A 79 6.53 -17.64 -6.58
N SER A 80 6.81 -17.52 -5.28
CA SER A 80 7.04 -18.68 -4.42
C SER A 80 5.80 -19.57 -4.32
N ALA A 81 4.63 -18.99 -4.06
CA ALA A 81 3.38 -19.72 -3.98
C ALA A 81 3.01 -20.37 -5.33
N ALA A 82 3.16 -19.65 -6.44
CA ALA A 82 2.91 -20.14 -7.78
C ALA A 82 3.81 -21.35 -8.13
N LEU A 83 5.12 -21.19 -7.98
CA LEU A 83 6.11 -22.26 -8.30
C LEU A 83 5.95 -23.49 -7.42
N PHE A 84 5.65 -23.31 -6.12
CA PHE A 84 5.39 -24.44 -5.22
C PHE A 84 4.06 -25.13 -5.57
N GLY A 85 3.02 -24.35 -5.90
CA GLY A 85 1.74 -24.87 -6.37
C GLY A 85 1.90 -25.71 -7.64
N ALA A 86 2.66 -25.20 -8.62
CA ALA A 86 2.92 -25.89 -9.88
C ALA A 86 3.57 -27.28 -9.70
N LYS A 87 4.47 -27.44 -8.70
CA LYS A 87 5.05 -28.74 -8.35
C LYS A 87 3.99 -29.76 -7.85
N LYS A 88 2.83 -29.27 -7.43
CA LYS A 88 1.68 -30.08 -6.99
C LYS A 88 0.53 -30.11 -8.01
N GLY A 89 0.77 -29.63 -9.24
CA GLY A 89 -0.26 -29.53 -10.28
C GLY A 89 -1.23 -28.36 -10.12
N LYS A 90 -0.98 -27.44 -9.18
CA LYS A 90 -1.81 -26.26 -8.93
C LYS A 90 -1.26 -25.07 -9.67
N LYS A 91 -2.01 -24.52 -10.61
CA LYS A 91 -1.57 -23.40 -11.46
C LYS A 91 -2.57 -22.23 -11.51
N HIS A 92 -3.59 -22.24 -10.68
CA HIS A 92 -4.58 -21.18 -10.62
C HIS A 92 -4.23 -20.20 -9.49
N LEU A 93 -4.30 -18.89 -9.77
CA LEU A 93 -4.01 -17.79 -8.86
C LEU A 93 -5.22 -16.85 -8.85
N ILE A 94 -5.58 -16.35 -7.66
CA ILE A 94 -6.71 -15.43 -7.49
C ILE A 94 -6.19 -14.11 -6.93
N SER A 95 -6.67 -12.99 -7.48
CA SER A 95 -6.38 -11.63 -7.01
C SER A 95 -7.55 -10.70 -7.31
N THR A 96 -7.36 -9.40 -7.13
CA THR A 96 -8.38 -8.39 -7.44
C THR A 96 -7.93 -7.44 -8.56
N LYS A 97 -8.89 -6.73 -9.18
CA LYS A 97 -8.59 -5.73 -10.22
C LYS A 97 -7.98 -4.44 -9.67
N ILE A 98 -7.98 -4.24 -8.35
CA ILE A 98 -7.53 -3.01 -7.69
C ILE A 98 -6.13 -3.11 -7.05
N GLU A 99 -5.40 -4.18 -7.31
CA GLU A 99 -4.08 -4.41 -6.74
C GLU A 99 -3.03 -3.40 -7.22
N HIS A 100 -1.98 -3.23 -6.44
CA HIS A 100 -0.80 -2.50 -6.87
C HIS A 100 -0.14 -3.19 -8.08
N HIS A 101 0.50 -2.40 -8.96
CA HIS A 101 1.17 -2.93 -10.15
C HIS A 101 2.24 -3.99 -9.87
N ALA A 102 2.86 -3.99 -8.69
CA ALA A 102 3.80 -5.04 -8.28
C ALA A 102 3.13 -6.43 -8.23
N VAL A 103 1.85 -6.49 -7.86
CA VAL A 103 1.03 -7.70 -7.86
C VAL A 103 0.54 -7.99 -9.29
N LEU A 104 -0.16 -7.03 -9.93
CA LEU A 104 -0.77 -7.24 -11.26
C LEU A 104 0.24 -7.61 -12.33
N HIS A 105 1.40 -6.93 -12.39
CA HIS A 105 2.41 -7.24 -13.40
C HIS A 105 3.10 -8.58 -13.13
N THR A 106 3.26 -8.97 -11.85
CA THR A 106 3.77 -10.30 -11.49
C THR A 106 2.80 -11.39 -11.93
N LEU A 107 1.51 -11.21 -11.67
CA LEU A 107 0.47 -12.14 -12.13
C LEU A 107 0.42 -12.24 -13.66
N LYS A 108 0.44 -11.11 -14.36
CA LYS A 108 0.48 -11.06 -15.83
C LYS A 108 1.71 -11.76 -16.42
N LYS A 109 2.85 -11.70 -15.71
CA LYS A 109 4.04 -12.47 -16.12
C LYS A 109 3.83 -13.96 -15.93
N LEU A 110 3.24 -14.38 -14.81
CA LEU A 110 2.94 -15.79 -14.53
C LEU A 110 1.92 -16.37 -15.52
N GLU A 111 0.92 -15.60 -15.99
CA GLU A 111 0.03 -16.04 -17.07
C GLU A 111 0.81 -16.42 -18.33
N ARG A 112 1.82 -15.62 -18.71
CA ARG A 112 2.70 -15.94 -19.86
C ARG A 112 3.58 -17.17 -19.61
N GLU A 113 3.80 -17.52 -18.34
CA GLU A 113 4.53 -18.72 -17.90
C GLU A 113 3.59 -19.94 -17.74
N GLY A 114 2.29 -19.83 -18.11
CA GLY A 114 1.33 -20.94 -18.15
C GLY A 114 0.54 -21.13 -16.85
N PHE A 115 0.42 -20.10 -16.03
CA PHE A 115 -0.52 -20.04 -14.91
C PHE A 115 -1.85 -19.45 -15.37
N GLU A 116 -2.93 -19.77 -14.69
CA GLU A 116 -4.24 -19.16 -14.87
C GLU A 116 -4.50 -18.15 -13.74
N VAL A 117 -4.93 -16.94 -14.09
CA VAL A 117 -5.20 -15.88 -13.12
C VAL A 117 -6.67 -15.46 -13.17
N THR A 118 -7.34 -15.47 -12.03
CA THR A 118 -8.66 -14.88 -11.87
C THR A 118 -8.52 -13.56 -11.13
N LEU A 119 -8.90 -12.44 -11.79
CA LEU A 119 -8.99 -11.13 -11.16
C LEU A 119 -10.45 -10.84 -10.81
N LEU A 120 -10.74 -10.83 -9.52
CA LEU A 120 -12.08 -10.55 -8.99
C LEU A 120 -12.44 -9.08 -9.15
N ASP A 121 -13.71 -8.84 -9.42
CA ASP A 121 -14.29 -7.51 -9.34
C ASP A 121 -14.43 -7.07 -7.87
N VAL A 122 -14.57 -5.77 -7.69
CA VAL A 122 -14.87 -5.15 -6.39
C VAL A 122 -16.16 -4.34 -6.49
N GLY A 123 -16.78 -4.05 -5.36
CA GLY A 123 -17.91 -3.14 -5.28
C GLY A 123 -17.53 -1.69 -5.63
N ALA A 124 -18.54 -0.82 -5.77
CA ALA A 124 -18.31 0.62 -5.98
C ALA A 124 -17.58 1.30 -4.80
N ASP A 125 -17.55 0.64 -3.65
CA ASP A 125 -16.79 0.98 -2.43
C ASP A 125 -15.33 0.47 -2.46
N GLY A 126 -14.97 -0.32 -3.49
CA GLY A 126 -13.65 -0.91 -3.63
C GLY A 126 -13.43 -2.14 -2.73
N ILE A 127 -14.47 -2.75 -2.19
CA ILE A 127 -14.38 -3.96 -1.36
C ILE A 127 -14.64 -5.20 -2.22
N VAL A 128 -13.78 -6.22 -2.09
CA VAL A 128 -14.04 -7.54 -2.68
C VAL A 128 -15.00 -8.32 -1.78
N ASP A 129 -15.98 -9.01 -2.37
CA ASP A 129 -16.87 -9.89 -1.62
C ASP A 129 -16.12 -11.19 -1.24
N PRO A 130 -15.98 -11.53 0.05
CA PRO A 130 -15.42 -12.81 0.47
C PRO A 130 -16.09 -14.04 -0.16
N ALA A 131 -17.40 -13.95 -0.45
CA ALA A 131 -18.13 -15.02 -1.12
C ALA A 131 -17.64 -15.26 -2.56
N ASP A 132 -17.24 -14.20 -3.28
CA ASP A 132 -16.65 -14.34 -4.62
C ASP A 132 -15.24 -14.94 -4.56
N VAL A 133 -14.48 -14.62 -3.50
CA VAL A 133 -13.19 -15.30 -3.26
C VAL A 133 -13.41 -16.79 -3.02
N GLU A 134 -14.35 -17.16 -2.16
CA GLU A 134 -14.66 -18.57 -1.89
C GLU A 134 -15.11 -19.33 -3.14
N LYS A 135 -15.97 -18.73 -3.94
CA LYS A 135 -16.48 -19.31 -5.19
C LYS A 135 -15.39 -19.47 -6.26
N ALA A 136 -14.43 -18.56 -6.31
CA ALA A 136 -13.32 -18.62 -7.27
C ALA A 136 -12.27 -19.67 -6.93
N ILE A 137 -12.18 -20.11 -5.67
CA ILE A 137 -11.22 -21.13 -5.24
C ILE A 137 -11.60 -22.50 -5.87
N ARG A 138 -10.62 -23.11 -6.54
CA ARG A 138 -10.72 -24.41 -7.19
C ARG A 138 -9.71 -25.39 -6.57
N GLU A 139 -9.77 -26.67 -6.94
CA GLU A 139 -8.82 -27.69 -6.49
C GLU A 139 -7.38 -27.39 -6.89
N ASP A 140 -7.18 -26.75 -8.06
CA ASP A 140 -5.89 -26.35 -8.60
C ASP A 140 -5.47 -24.93 -8.21
N THR A 141 -6.17 -24.26 -7.29
CA THR A 141 -5.77 -22.94 -6.77
C THR A 141 -4.53 -23.06 -5.87
N ALA A 142 -3.47 -22.34 -6.23
CA ALA A 142 -2.21 -22.28 -5.49
C ALA A 142 -2.13 -21.09 -4.52
N LEU A 143 -2.75 -19.95 -4.89
CA LEU A 143 -2.60 -18.69 -4.17
C LEU A 143 -3.89 -17.86 -4.29
N VAL A 144 -4.24 -17.22 -3.18
CA VAL A 144 -5.07 -16.01 -3.14
C VAL A 144 -4.17 -14.87 -2.69
N THR A 145 -4.10 -13.78 -3.47
CA THR A 145 -3.33 -12.57 -3.14
C THR A 145 -4.22 -11.35 -3.26
N ILE A 146 -4.50 -10.70 -2.15
CA ILE A 146 -5.41 -9.54 -2.06
C ILE A 146 -4.77 -8.52 -1.13
N MET A 147 -4.67 -7.27 -1.59
CA MET A 147 -4.10 -6.20 -0.80
C MET A 147 -4.89 -5.95 0.49
N TYR A 148 -4.22 -5.53 1.55
CA TYR A 148 -4.86 -5.23 2.83
C TYR A 148 -5.66 -3.92 2.76
N ALA A 149 -5.07 -2.91 2.14
CA ALA A 149 -5.66 -1.59 1.96
C ALA A 149 -5.26 -1.00 0.61
N ASN A 150 -6.19 -0.38 -0.09
CA ASN A 150 -5.89 0.22 -1.38
C ASN A 150 -5.17 1.58 -1.21
N ASN A 151 -4.08 1.76 -1.92
CA ASN A 151 -3.23 2.96 -1.86
C ASN A 151 -3.84 4.19 -2.53
N GLU A 152 -4.85 4.04 -3.37
CA GLU A 152 -5.51 5.14 -4.08
C GLU A 152 -6.76 5.60 -3.36
N ILE A 153 -7.73 4.71 -3.15
CA ILE A 153 -9.04 5.01 -2.57
C ILE A 153 -9.12 4.78 -1.06
N GLY A 154 -8.08 4.20 -0.47
CA GLY A 154 -7.98 3.97 0.98
C GLY A 154 -8.77 2.81 1.54
N THR A 155 -9.63 2.16 0.76
CA THR A 155 -10.52 1.09 1.22
C THR A 155 -9.76 -0.09 1.83
N LEU A 156 -10.20 -0.52 3.01
CA LEU A 156 -9.70 -1.72 3.70
C LEU A 156 -10.45 -2.96 3.21
N GLN A 157 -9.72 -4.04 2.92
CA GLN A 157 -10.30 -5.31 2.50
C GLN A 157 -10.67 -6.18 3.71
N PRO A 158 -11.63 -7.11 3.59
CA PRO A 158 -12.08 -8.02 4.66
C PRO A 158 -11.07 -9.17 4.86
N ILE A 159 -9.86 -8.84 5.30
CA ILE A 159 -8.71 -9.75 5.37
C ILE A 159 -8.97 -10.95 6.28
N ASP A 160 -9.60 -10.74 7.43
CA ASP A 160 -9.86 -11.81 8.39
C ASP A 160 -10.81 -12.87 7.81
N GLU A 161 -11.82 -12.46 7.06
CA GLU A 161 -12.79 -13.35 6.41
C GLU A 161 -12.12 -14.12 5.26
N ILE A 162 -11.35 -13.41 4.42
CA ILE A 162 -10.62 -14.01 3.30
C ILE A 162 -9.57 -15.01 3.79
N ALA A 163 -8.78 -14.64 4.79
CA ALA A 163 -7.77 -15.52 5.37
C ALA A 163 -8.38 -16.78 5.98
N LYS A 164 -9.54 -16.65 6.64
CA LYS A 164 -10.31 -17.79 7.17
C LYS A 164 -10.75 -18.73 6.04
N ILE A 165 -11.32 -18.22 4.96
CA ILE A 165 -11.72 -19.00 3.77
C ILE A 165 -10.51 -19.73 3.20
N CYS A 166 -9.40 -19.03 2.98
CA CYS A 166 -8.17 -19.63 2.44
C CYS A 166 -7.63 -20.76 3.31
N LYS A 167 -7.66 -20.57 4.65
CA LYS A 167 -7.24 -21.59 5.62
C LYS A 167 -8.14 -22.83 5.56
N GLU A 168 -9.46 -22.67 5.51
CA GLU A 168 -10.43 -23.76 5.41
C GLU A 168 -10.25 -24.55 4.09
N LYS A 169 -10.02 -23.83 2.99
CA LYS A 169 -9.78 -24.40 1.65
C LYS A 169 -8.35 -24.90 1.43
N LYS A 170 -7.42 -24.69 2.40
CA LYS A 170 -6.00 -25.05 2.33
C LYS A 170 -5.29 -24.42 1.11
N VAL A 171 -5.58 -23.18 0.82
CA VAL A 171 -4.95 -22.33 -0.19
C VAL A 171 -4.07 -21.31 0.50
N THR A 172 -2.87 -21.07 -0.01
CA THR A 172 -1.96 -20.06 0.52
C THR A 172 -2.55 -18.67 0.36
N PHE A 173 -2.53 -17.86 1.43
CA PHE A 173 -2.99 -16.49 1.42
C PHE A 173 -1.83 -15.50 1.57
N HIS A 174 -1.71 -14.58 0.63
CA HIS A 174 -0.79 -13.44 0.64
C HIS A 174 -1.58 -12.14 0.68
N THR A 175 -1.07 -11.15 1.39
CA THR A 175 -1.59 -9.79 1.35
C THR A 175 -0.47 -8.76 1.16
N ASP A 176 -0.64 -7.86 0.19
CA ASP A 176 0.11 -6.62 0.13
C ASP A 176 -0.43 -5.68 1.20
N ALA A 177 0.31 -5.55 2.30
CA ALA A 177 -0.05 -4.69 3.44
C ALA A 177 0.81 -3.41 3.50
N VAL A 178 1.41 -3.02 2.38
CA VAL A 178 2.29 -1.84 2.28
C VAL A 178 1.62 -0.56 2.78
N GLN A 179 0.31 -0.41 2.55
CA GLN A 179 -0.45 0.75 3.02
C GLN A 179 -1.11 0.55 4.39
N ALA A 180 -1.13 -0.68 4.91
CA ALA A 180 -1.83 -1.01 6.16
C ALA A 180 -0.91 -1.00 7.39
N VAL A 181 0.30 -1.59 7.25
CA VAL A 181 1.25 -1.70 8.37
C VAL A 181 1.68 -0.31 8.84
N GLY A 182 1.58 -0.10 10.16
CA GLY A 182 1.84 1.20 10.80
C GLY A 182 0.68 2.20 10.75
N HIS A 183 -0.43 1.88 10.05
CA HIS A 183 -1.60 2.75 9.93
C HIS A 183 -2.88 2.15 10.50
N VAL A 184 -2.99 0.82 10.51
CA VAL A 184 -4.10 0.07 11.13
C VAL A 184 -3.54 -1.15 11.87
N PRO A 185 -4.30 -1.75 12.81
CA PRO A 185 -3.86 -2.94 13.52
C PRO A 185 -3.63 -4.11 12.56
N VAL A 186 -2.43 -4.69 12.60
CA VAL A 186 -2.06 -5.89 11.83
C VAL A 186 -1.43 -6.91 12.78
N ASN A 187 -1.98 -8.13 12.79
CA ASN A 187 -1.38 -9.27 13.51
C ASN A 187 -1.48 -10.53 12.65
N VAL A 188 -0.36 -10.91 12.08
CA VAL A 188 -0.31 -11.96 11.05
C VAL A 188 -0.74 -13.34 11.56
N HIS A 189 -0.47 -13.66 12.83
CA HIS A 189 -0.90 -14.94 13.42
C HIS A 189 -2.38 -14.95 13.76
N ALA A 190 -2.88 -13.88 14.41
CA ALA A 190 -4.29 -13.76 14.76
C ALA A 190 -5.20 -13.75 13.53
N GLN A 191 -4.76 -13.08 12.46
CA GLN A 191 -5.48 -12.94 11.20
C GLN A 191 -5.27 -14.11 10.22
N ASN A 192 -4.49 -15.13 10.61
CA ASN A 192 -4.19 -16.30 9.77
C ASN A 192 -3.56 -15.98 8.40
N ILE A 193 -2.78 -14.91 8.30
CA ILE A 193 -2.06 -14.52 7.09
C ILE A 193 -0.86 -15.46 6.89
N ASP A 194 -0.67 -16.01 5.70
CA ASP A 194 0.47 -16.89 5.39
C ASP A 194 1.69 -16.13 4.90
N MET A 195 1.48 -15.07 4.12
CA MET A 195 2.52 -14.17 3.65
C MET A 195 2.02 -12.72 3.65
N LEU A 196 2.89 -11.77 4.00
CA LEU A 196 2.58 -10.35 4.01
C LEU A 196 3.77 -9.54 3.52
N SER A 197 3.49 -8.57 2.65
CA SER A 197 4.48 -7.60 2.15
C SER A 197 4.31 -6.24 2.81
N LEU A 198 5.43 -5.59 3.18
CA LEU A 198 5.44 -4.20 3.64
C LEU A 198 6.65 -3.43 3.10
N SER A 199 6.61 -2.09 3.20
CA SER A 199 7.67 -1.19 2.75
C SER A 199 7.91 -0.08 3.77
N GLY A 200 9.17 0.10 4.22
CA GLY A 200 9.52 1.02 5.30
C GLY A 200 9.11 2.47 5.06
N HIS A 201 9.21 2.94 3.83
CA HIS A 201 8.92 4.34 3.49
C HIS A 201 7.43 4.72 3.52
N LYS A 202 6.54 3.81 3.85
CA LYS A 202 5.10 4.11 4.00
C LYS A 202 4.70 4.45 5.43
N PHE A 203 5.54 4.12 6.41
CA PHE A 203 5.34 4.42 7.83
C PHE A 203 6.56 5.13 8.45
N HIS A 204 7.06 6.16 7.77
CA HIS A 204 8.16 7.04 8.22
C HIS A 204 9.53 6.37 8.37
N GLY A 205 9.71 5.19 7.76
CA GLY A 205 11.00 4.51 7.62
C GLY A 205 11.76 4.94 6.36
N PRO A 206 12.97 4.42 6.16
CA PRO A 206 13.78 4.71 4.97
C PRO A 206 13.22 4.07 3.71
N LYS A 207 13.49 4.69 2.57
CA LYS A 207 13.28 4.11 1.24
C LYS A 207 14.28 2.98 0.99
N GLY A 208 13.93 2.06 0.10
CA GLY A 208 14.84 0.98 -0.32
C GLY A 208 14.97 -0.17 0.67
N ILE A 209 14.02 -0.30 1.59
CA ILE A 209 13.90 -1.42 2.54
C ILE A 209 12.43 -1.82 2.71
N GLY A 210 12.19 -3.12 2.84
CA GLY A 210 10.90 -3.71 3.13
C GLY A 210 11.03 -5.06 3.83
N VAL A 211 9.91 -5.70 4.05
CA VAL A 211 9.83 -7.02 4.67
C VAL A 211 8.87 -7.91 3.89
N LEU A 212 9.24 -9.16 3.76
CA LEU A 212 8.34 -10.25 3.48
C LEU A 212 8.20 -11.09 4.75
N TYR A 213 7.00 -11.09 5.34
CA TYR A 213 6.61 -12.08 6.34
C TYR A 213 6.21 -13.37 5.64
N VAL A 214 6.70 -14.51 6.12
CA VAL A 214 6.34 -15.84 5.61
C VAL A 214 6.11 -16.76 6.80
N ARG A 215 4.87 -17.22 6.99
CA ARG A 215 4.49 -18.14 8.07
C ARG A 215 5.34 -19.41 8.03
N LYS A 216 5.76 -19.88 9.20
CA LYS A 216 6.52 -21.12 9.32
C LYS A 216 5.80 -22.28 8.62
N GLY A 217 6.53 -22.97 7.74
CA GLY A 217 6.00 -24.07 6.94
C GLY A 217 5.50 -23.68 5.53
N VAL A 218 5.32 -22.40 5.26
CA VAL A 218 5.06 -21.91 3.90
C VAL A 218 6.37 -21.88 3.12
N PRO A 219 6.44 -22.49 1.93
CA PRO A 219 7.67 -22.54 1.16
C PRO A 219 8.01 -21.17 0.55
N LEU A 220 9.27 -20.79 0.66
CA LEU A 220 9.81 -19.57 0.08
C LEU A 220 10.94 -19.92 -0.89
N PHE A 221 10.84 -19.49 -2.15
CA PHE A 221 11.87 -19.59 -3.16
C PHE A 221 12.65 -18.29 -3.28
N ASN A 222 13.90 -18.40 -3.71
CA ASN A 222 14.72 -17.22 -3.94
C ASN A 222 14.24 -16.47 -5.18
N LEU A 223 14.10 -15.17 -5.06
CA LEU A 223 13.93 -14.28 -6.20
C LEU A 223 15.29 -13.73 -6.65
N ILE A 224 16.18 -13.49 -5.69
CA ILE A 224 17.56 -13.03 -5.91
C ILE A 224 18.49 -14.15 -5.46
N GLU A 225 19.24 -14.68 -6.41
CA GLU A 225 20.20 -15.77 -6.19
C GLU A 225 21.57 -15.23 -5.80
N GLY A 226 22.32 -15.96 -4.94
CA GLY A 226 23.68 -15.59 -4.51
C GLY A 226 24.07 -16.21 -3.18
N GLY A 227 24.58 -15.40 -2.25
CA GLY A 227 25.00 -15.84 -0.92
C GLY A 227 23.85 -16.26 0.00
N ALA A 228 24.21 -16.77 1.18
CA ALA A 228 23.27 -17.34 2.13
C ALA A 228 22.61 -16.31 3.09
N GLN A 229 22.62 -15.01 2.75
CA GLN A 229 21.96 -13.99 3.53
C GLN A 229 20.44 -14.29 3.65
N GLU A 230 19.79 -13.68 4.62
CA GLU A 230 18.39 -13.96 4.94
C GLU A 230 18.08 -15.47 4.99
N ARG A 231 18.95 -16.23 5.65
CA ARG A 231 18.85 -17.69 5.79
C ARG A 231 18.77 -18.43 4.45
N GLY A 232 19.51 -17.89 3.43
CA GLY A 232 19.55 -18.42 2.07
C GLY A 232 18.28 -18.16 1.26
N ARG A 233 17.46 -17.21 1.67
CA ARG A 233 16.19 -16.88 0.97
C ARG A 233 16.22 -15.57 0.19
N ARG A 234 17.20 -14.73 0.47
CA ARG A 234 17.42 -13.49 -0.27
C ARG A 234 18.90 -13.13 -0.19
N ALA A 235 19.60 -13.23 -1.30
CA ALA A 235 21.03 -12.99 -1.38
C ALA A 235 21.37 -11.49 -1.37
N GLY A 236 22.60 -11.18 -1.02
CA GLY A 236 23.15 -9.82 -0.93
C GLY A 236 23.33 -9.37 0.51
N THR A 237 24.45 -8.70 0.80
CA THR A 237 24.78 -8.17 2.12
C THR A 237 23.65 -7.29 2.64
N GLU A 238 23.23 -7.52 3.86
CA GLU A 238 22.11 -6.84 4.49
C GLU A 238 22.40 -5.34 4.70
N ASN A 239 21.46 -4.49 4.32
CA ASN A 239 21.51 -3.04 4.57
C ASN A 239 21.11 -2.75 6.02
N ILE A 240 22.03 -3.05 6.97
CA ILE A 240 21.75 -2.95 8.42
C ILE A 240 21.24 -1.57 8.82
N PRO A 241 21.83 -0.45 8.38
CA PRO A 241 21.31 0.87 8.73
C PRO A 241 19.85 1.09 8.32
N ALA A 242 19.48 0.70 7.08
CA ALA A 242 18.11 0.85 6.63
C ALA A 242 17.15 -0.10 7.37
N ILE A 243 17.59 -1.32 7.68
CA ILE A 243 16.82 -2.29 8.47
C ILE A 243 16.53 -1.73 9.88
N VAL A 244 17.54 -1.19 10.55
CA VAL A 244 17.41 -0.61 11.91
C VAL A 244 16.51 0.63 11.88
N GLY A 245 16.66 1.50 10.87
CA GLY A 245 15.79 2.66 10.71
C GLY A 245 14.34 2.28 10.47
N MET A 246 14.09 1.27 9.61
CA MET A 246 12.73 0.76 9.38
C MET A 246 12.13 0.12 10.64
N ALA A 247 12.90 -0.66 11.39
CA ALA A 247 12.42 -1.27 12.64
C ALA A 247 12.08 -0.21 13.69
N ALA A 248 12.90 0.85 13.81
CA ALA A 248 12.61 1.97 14.71
C ALA A 248 11.31 2.71 14.32
N ALA A 249 11.14 3.02 13.03
CA ALA A 249 9.92 3.65 12.54
C ALA A 249 8.67 2.78 12.77
N LEU A 250 8.76 1.47 12.49
CA LEU A 250 7.64 0.55 12.69
C LEU A 250 7.23 0.46 14.16
N LYS A 251 8.22 0.38 15.05
CA LYS A 251 7.99 0.33 16.49
C LYS A 251 7.31 1.61 17.00
N GLU A 252 7.75 2.79 16.52
CA GLU A 252 7.13 4.07 16.82
C GLU A 252 5.70 4.14 16.30
N ALA A 253 5.45 3.74 15.04
CA ALA A 253 4.13 3.74 14.42
C ALA A 253 3.14 2.83 15.18
N VAL A 254 3.56 1.63 15.58
CA VAL A 254 2.71 0.68 16.32
C VAL A 254 2.47 1.15 17.76
N ALA A 255 3.48 1.74 18.41
CA ALA A 255 3.33 2.25 19.79
C ALA A 255 2.33 3.42 19.88
N ASN A 256 2.21 4.23 18.83
CA ASN A 256 1.32 5.40 18.79
C ASN A 256 0.06 5.14 17.92
N LEU A 257 -0.22 3.88 17.53
CA LEU A 257 -1.20 3.55 16.52
C LEU A 257 -2.60 4.09 16.83
N ASP A 258 -3.12 3.82 18.03
CA ASP A 258 -4.47 4.21 18.42
C ASP A 258 -4.65 5.74 18.45
N GLU A 259 -3.66 6.47 18.98
CA GLU A 259 -3.66 7.94 19.04
C GLU A 259 -3.60 8.53 17.62
N ASN A 260 -2.69 8.04 16.80
CA ASN A 260 -2.52 8.47 15.41
C ASN A 260 -3.76 8.17 14.58
N MET A 261 -4.35 6.98 14.70
CA MET A 261 -5.59 6.61 14.01
C MET A 261 -6.73 7.56 14.38
N ALA A 262 -6.92 7.87 15.67
CA ALA A 262 -7.97 8.78 16.12
C ALA A 262 -7.77 10.20 15.58
N LYS A 263 -6.57 10.76 15.72
CA LYS A 263 -6.20 12.09 15.26
C LYS A 263 -6.35 12.24 13.75
N ILE A 264 -5.75 11.32 13.00
CA ILE A 264 -5.71 11.40 11.53
C ILE A 264 -7.11 11.16 10.95
N SER A 265 -7.89 10.21 11.51
CA SER A 265 -9.27 9.96 11.07
C SER A 265 -10.17 11.17 11.27
N ALA A 266 -10.04 11.90 12.39
CA ALA A 266 -10.80 13.13 12.62
C ALA A 266 -10.50 14.20 11.55
N MET A 267 -9.23 14.38 11.19
CA MET A 267 -8.81 15.29 10.11
C MET A 267 -9.32 14.83 8.74
N ARG A 268 -9.22 13.54 8.45
CA ARG A 268 -9.74 12.93 7.22
C ARG A 268 -11.25 13.15 7.09
N ASP A 269 -12.01 12.88 8.14
CA ASP A 269 -13.48 13.00 8.11
C ASP A 269 -13.89 14.45 7.90
N ARG A 270 -13.20 15.39 8.54
CA ARG A 270 -13.42 16.83 8.33
C ARG A 270 -13.11 17.25 6.89
N LEU A 271 -12.04 16.70 6.30
CA LEU A 271 -11.67 16.95 4.91
C LEU A 271 -12.72 16.37 3.94
N ILE A 272 -13.18 15.16 4.19
CA ILE A 272 -14.27 14.53 3.39
C ILE A 272 -15.54 15.38 3.47
N GLU A 273 -15.96 15.81 4.67
CA GLU A 273 -17.13 16.68 4.86
C GLU A 273 -16.99 17.96 4.02
N GLY A 274 -15.84 18.64 4.12
CA GLY A 274 -15.61 19.89 3.40
C GLY A 274 -15.63 19.72 1.88
N LEU A 275 -14.93 18.71 1.35
CA LEU A 275 -14.87 18.47 -0.10
C LEU A 275 -16.18 17.93 -0.68
N SER A 276 -16.99 17.24 0.11
CA SER A 276 -18.31 16.75 -0.31
C SER A 276 -19.32 17.87 -0.58
N THR A 277 -19.04 19.11 -0.20
CA THR A 277 -19.87 20.28 -0.52
C THR A 277 -19.71 20.77 -1.98
N ILE A 278 -18.68 20.28 -2.69
CA ILE A 278 -18.43 20.62 -4.09
C ILE A 278 -19.42 19.84 -4.95
N GLU A 279 -20.29 20.54 -5.67
CA GLU A 279 -21.24 19.91 -6.59
C GLU A 279 -20.52 19.06 -7.64
N HIS A 280 -21.14 17.96 -8.07
CA HIS A 280 -20.56 17.03 -9.03
C HIS A 280 -19.15 16.57 -8.62
N SER A 281 -19.05 16.17 -7.36
CA SER A 281 -17.89 15.48 -6.78
C SER A 281 -18.30 14.15 -6.18
N ARG A 282 -17.38 13.20 -6.14
CA ARG A 282 -17.60 11.88 -5.56
C ARG A 282 -16.41 11.47 -4.71
N LEU A 283 -16.69 11.09 -3.44
CA LEU A 283 -15.74 10.35 -2.61
C LEU A 283 -15.57 8.94 -3.18
N ASN A 284 -14.34 8.52 -3.43
CA ASN A 284 -14.02 7.19 -3.93
C ASN A 284 -13.65 6.25 -2.77
N GLY A 285 -14.07 4.98 -2.88
CA GLY A 285 -13.89 3.97 -1.85
C GLY A 285 -14.94 4.05 -0.72
N ASP A 286 -14.88 3.11 0.23
CA ASP A 286 -15.80 3.07 1.38
C ASP A 286 -15.57 4.28 2.30
N ALA A 287 -16.64 4.88 2.78
CA ALA A 287 -16.57 6.08 3.62
C ALA A 287 -16.09 5.80 5.05
N LYS A 288 -16.22 4.56 5.54
CA LYS A 288 -15.91 4.15 6.92
C LYS A 288 -14.77 3.13 7.00
N LYS A 289 -14.85 2.07 6.17
CA LYS A 289 -13.82 1.02 6.10
C LYS A 289 -12.64 1.48 5.25
N ARG A 290 -11.91 2.47 5.76
CA ARG A 290 -10.78 3.08 5.04
C ARG A 290 -9.62 3.43 5.94
N LEU A 291 -8.44 3.59 5.35
CA LEU A 291 -7.24 4.07 6.02
C LEU A 291 -7.47 5.40 6.73
N PRO A 292 -6.88 5.63 7.90
CA PRO A 292 -7.08 6.85 8.67
C PRO A 292 -6.81 8.13 7.90
N GLY A 293 -5.77 8.16 7.05
CA GLY A 293 -5.33 9.39 6.37
C GLY A 293 -5.74 9.52 4.91
N ASN A 294 -6.41 8.54 4.30
CA ASN A 294 -6.67 8.58 2.86
C ASN A 294 -8.00 9.26 2.52
N VAL A 295 -7.94 10.22 1.60
CA VAL A 295 -9.10 10.89 0.97
C VAL A 295 -8.88 10.86 -0.54
N ASN A 296 -9.86 10.34 -1.28
CA ASN A 296 -9.81 10.33 -2.75
C ASN A 296 -11.15 10.80 -3.31
N PHE A 297 -11.09 11.87 -4.11
CA PHE A 297 -12.27 12.43 -4.78
C PHE A 297 -12.07 12.45 -6.28
N CYS A 298 -13.16 12.34 -7.02
CA CYS A 298 -13.25 12.78 -8.41
C CYS A 298 -14.13 14.02 -8.50
N PHE A 299 -13.73 14.95 -9.36
CA PHE A 299 -14.49 16.17 -9.70
C PHE A 299 -14.79 16.15 -11.18
N GLU A 300 -16.07 16.17 -11.52
CA GLU A 300 -16.50 16.14 -12.93
C GLU A 300 -16.16 17.43 -13.65
N GLY A 301 -15.73 17.31 -14.90
CA GLY A 301 -15.45 18.44 -15.79
C GLY A 301 -14.09 19.11 -15.62
N ILE A 302 -13.13 18.48 -14.91
CA ILE A 302 -11.76 18.98 -14.77
C ILE A 302 -10.72 17.89 -15.07
N GLU A 303 -9.47 18.32 -15.26
CA GLU A 303 -8.30 17.48 -15.37
C GLU A 303 -7.52 17.46 -14.05
N GLY A 304 -7.26 16.29 -13.50
CA GLY A 304 -6.58 16.10 -12.22
C GLY A 304 -5.15 16.66 -12.21
N GLU A 305 -4.40 16.53 -13.32
CA GLU A 305 -3.03 17.08 -13.39
C GLU A 305 -3.04 18.61 -13.25
N SER A 306 -3.99 19.29 -13.91
CA SER A 306 -4.15 20.74 -13.77
C SER A 306 -4.51 21.14 -12.34
N LEU A 307 -5.37 20.34 -11.68
CA LEU A 307 -5.71 20.54 -10.27
C LEU A 307 -4.47 20.41 -9.38
N LEU A 308 -3.64 19.40 -9.59
CA LEU A 308 -2.42 19.17 -8.79
C LEU A 308 -1.42 20.32 -8.95
N LEU A 309 -1.20 20.81 -10.17
CA LEU A 309 -0.30 21.94 -10.42
C LEU A 309 -0.76 23.21 -9.69
N LEU A 310 -2.06 23.52 -9.73
CA LEU A 310 -2.60 24.69 -9.04
C LEU A 310 -2.59 24.54 -7.51
N LEU A 311 -2.76 23.30 -7.00
CA LEU A 311 -2.60 23.02 -5.57
C LEU A 311 -1.16 23.22 -5.11
N ASP A 312 -0.17 22.77 -5.89
CA ASP A 312 1.26 22.95 -5.61
C ASP A 312 1.62 24.46 -5.56
N GLU A 313 1.09 25.29 -6.47
CA GLU A 313 1.25 26.76 -6.40
C GLU A 313 0.70 27.36 -5.09
N LYS A 314 -0.30 26.71 -4.49
CA LYS A 314 -0.85 27.08 -3.17
C LYS A 314 -0.10 26.45 -2.00
N GLY A 315 0.94 25.67 -2.29
CA GLY A 315 1.74 24.95 -1.28
C GLY A 315 1.06 23.70 -0.74
N ILE A 316 0.13 23.09 -1.49
CA ILE A 316 -0.55 21.84 -1.16
C ILE A 316 -0.01 20.76 -2.09
N GLU A 317 0.84 19.88 -1.58
CA GLU A 317 1.40 18.74 -2.32
C GLU A 317 0.47 17.54 -2.18
N ALA A 318 -0.15 17.15 -3.29
CA ALA A 318 -1.11 16.06 -3.39
C ALA A 318 -0.80 15.16 -4.62
N SER A 319 -1.60 14.15 -4.86
CA SER A 319 -1.44 13.23 -5.99
C SER A 319 -2.77 12.95 -6.67
N SER A 320 -2.74 12.48 -7.92
CA SER A 320 -3.84 11.74 -8.52
C SER A 320 -3.73 10.26 -8.16
N GLY A 321 -4.81 9.50 -8.28
CA GLY A 321 -4.78 8.05 -8.02
C GLY A 321 -3.70 7.30 -8.81
N SER A 322 -3.32 7.76 -9.98
CA SER A 322 -2.39 7.11 -10.92
C SER A 322 -0.93 7.57 -10.83
N ALA A 323 -0.46 8.12 -9.71
CA ALA A 323 0.91 8.65 -9.56
C ALA A 323 2.04 7.67 -9.96
N CYS A 324 1.80 6.36 -9.90
CA CYS A 324 2.78 5.35 -10.32
C CYS A 324 2.87 5.14 -11.84
N THR A 325 1.98 5.73 -12.62
CA THR A 325 1.95 5.70 -14.09
C THR A 325 2.21 7.08 -14.69
N SER A 326 2.96 7.94 -14.00
CA SER A 326 3.35 9.27 -14.49
C SER A 326 3.99 9.14 -15.88
N GLY A 327 3.21 9.50 -16.93
CA GLY A 327 3.55 9.31 -18.35
C GLY A 327 2.50 8.52 -19.15
N SER A 328 1.51 7.88 -18.51
CA SER A 328 0.34 7.32 -19.18
C SER A 328 -0.82 8.30 -19.08
N LEU A 329 -1.44 8.58 -20.22
CA LEU A 329 -2.70 9.36 -20.30
C LEU A 329 -3.92 8.53 -19.83
N ASP A 330 -3.70 7.28 -19.42
CA ASP A 330 -4.77 6.41 -18.96
C ASP A 330 -5.16 6.71 -17.52
N PRO A 331 -6.46 6.75 -17.19
CA PRO A 331 -6.93 6.93 -15.82
C PRO A 331 -6.58 5.73 -14.94
N SER A 332 -6.68 5.91 -13.63
CA SER A 332 -6.44 4.85 -12.65
C SER A 332 -7.28 3.61 -12.93
N HIS A 333 -6.63 2.45 -13.01
CA HIS A 333 -7.31 1.15 -13.13
C HIS A 333 -8.20 0.87 -11.91
N VAL A 334 -7.85 1.40 -10.73
CA VAL A 334 -8.65 1.28 -9.50
C VAL A 334 -9.97 2.04 -9.64
N LEU A 335 -9.92 3.28 -10.13
CA LEU A 335 -11.11 4.10 -10.34
C LEU A 335 -12.05 3.49 -11.40
N LEU A 336 -11.48 2.93 -12.46
CA LEU A 336 -12.26 2.18 -13.46
C LEU A 336 -12.88 0.91 -12.86
N ALA A 337 -12.15 0.19 -12.01
CA ALA A 337 -12.63 -1.03 -11.37
C ALA A 337 -13.80 -0.80 -10.40
N ILE A 338 -13.88 0.38 -9.76
CA ILE A 338 -15.02 0.78 -8.92
C ILE A 338 -16.18 1.40 -9.70
N GLY A 339 -16.14 1.31 -11.05
CA GLY A 339 -17.24 1.68 -11.94
C GLY A 339 -17.26 3.15 -12.37
N LEU A 340 -16.19 3.92 -12.17
CA LEU A 340 -16.11 5.28 -12.71
C LEU A 340 -15.84 5.25 -14.20
N PRO A 341 -16.53 6.06 -15.02
CA PRO A 341 -16.18 6.25 -16.42
C PRO A 341 -14.85 6.97 -16.54
N HIS A 342 -14.20 6.75 -17.68
CA HIS A 342 -12.87 7.27 -18.00
C HIS A 342 -12.77 8.80 -17.79
N GLU A 343 -13.75 9.54 -18.28
CA GLU A 343 -13.80 11.00 -18.20
C GLU A 343 -13.83 11.53 -16.76
N VAL A 344 -14.56 10.86 -15.88
CA VAL A 344 -14.65 11.23 -14.45
C VAL A 344 -13.39 10.83 -13.68
N ALA A 345 -12.83 9.66 -13.99
CA ALA A 345 -11.63 9.17 -13.34
C ALA A 345 -10.39 10.05 -13.56
N HIS A 346 -10.34 10.80 -14.69
CA HIS A 346 -9.31 11.81 -14.95
C HIS A 346 -9.33 12.99 -13.98
N GLY A 347 -10.48 13.37 -13.45
CA GLY A 347 -10.63 14.47 -12.49
C GLY A 347 -10.34 14.05 -11.04
N SER A 348 -9.45 13.08 -10.80
CA SER A 348 -9.19 12.55 -9.48
C SER A 348 -8.16 13.36 -8.69
N LEU A 349 -8.40 13.46 -7.38
CA LEU A 349 -7.49 14.02 -6.37
C LEU A 349 -7.37 13.04 -5.23
N ARG A 350 -6.12 12.65 -4.89
CA ARG A 350 -5.80 11.89 -3.68
C ARG A 350 -5.05 12.78 -2.71
N LEU A 351 -5.58 12.91 -1.50
CA LEU A 351 -4.96 13.57 -0.36
C LEU A 351 -4.71 12.51 0.71
N THR A 352 -3.48 12.39 1.18
CA THR A 352 -3.13 11.43 2.22
C THR A 352 -2.38 12.08 3.36
N LEU A 353 -3.01 12.03 4.53
CA LEU A 353 -2.60 12.70 5.76
C LEU A 353 -1.76 11.78 6.64
N CYS A 354 -0.94 12.37 7.49
CA CYS A 354 -0.24 11.70 8.57
C CYS A 354 -0.38 12.50 9.89
N GLU A 355 0.24 12.02 10.96
CA GLU A 355 0.20 12.65 12.28
C GLU A 355 0.89 14.02 12.34
N GLU A 356 1.74 14.37 11.36
CA GLU A 356 2.37 15.70 11.27
C GLU A 356 1.40 16.78 10.72
N ASN A 357 0.28 16.39 10.08
CA ASN A 357 -0.70 17.35 9.61
C ASN A 357 -1.49 17.98 10.75
N THR A 358 -2.01 19.21 10.53
CA THR A 358 -2.75 19.99 11.53
C THR A 358 -4.16 20.33 11.06
N PRO A 359 -5.11 20.57 11.98
CA PRO A 359 -6.46 21.01 11.64
C PRO A 359 -6.49 22.29 10.78
N GLU A 360 -5.58 23.22 11.00
CA GLU A 360 -5.48 24.46 10.22
C GLU A 360 -5.09 24.18 8.76
N GLN A 361 -4.25 23.16 8.53
CA GLN A 361 -3.92 22.71 7.19
C GLN A 361 -5.14 22.12 6.48
N ILE A 362 -5.97 21.37 7.21
CA ILE A 362 -7.21 20.79 6.66
C ILE A 362 -8.20 21.89 6.26
N GLU A 363 -8.42 22.89 7.11
CA GLU A 363 -9.29 24.02 6.75
C GLU A 363 -8.76 24.82 5.56
N TYR A 364 -7.45 24.92 5.42
CA TYR A 364 -6.84 25.56 4.26
C TYR A 364 -7.10 24.76 2.97
N ILE A 365 -6.95 23.44 3.00
CA ILE A 365 -7.28 22.57 1.85
C ILE A 365 -8.77 22.70 1.47
N ILE A 366 -9.67 22.66 2.48
CA ILE A 366 -11.12 22.79 2.27
C ILE A 366 -11.49 24.12 1.63
N LYS A 367 -10.74 25.18 1.90
CA LYS A 367 -10.93 26.50 1.27
C LYS A 367 -10.41 26.54 -0.17
N GLU A 368 -9.19 26.08 -0.41
CA GLU A 368 -8.51 26.28 -1.70
C GLU A 368 -9.02 25.31 -2.80
N VAL A 369 -9.35 24.05 -2.47
CA VAL A 369 -9.79 23.06 -3.47
C VAL A 369 -11.05 23.50 -4.22
N PRO A 370 -12.13 23.96 -3.58
CA PRO A 370 -13.33 24.43 -4.29
C PRO A 370 -13.05 25.63 -5.22
N GLU A 371 -12.19 26.57 -4.82
CA GLU A 371 -11.81 27.72 -5.64
C GLU A 371 -11.10 27.28 -6.91
N ILE A 372 -10.15 26.33 -6.80
CA ILE A 372 -9.41 25.79 -7.94
C ILE A 372 -10.33 24.97 -8.85
N VAL A 373 -11.18 24.09 -8.30
CA VAL A 373 -12.15 23.31 -9.08
C VAL A 373 -13.09 24.24 -9.87
N SER A 374 -13.60 25.30 -9.24
CA SER A 374 -14.44 26.30 -9.90
C SER A 374 -13.68 27.02 -11.03
N TYR A 375 -12.45 27.40 -10.80
CA TYR A 375 -11.60 28.02 -11.81
C TYR A 375 -11.40 27.09 -13.02
N LEU A 376 -11.04 25.83 -12.80
CA LEU A 376 -10.81 24.84 -13.86
C LEU A 376 -12.10 24.55 -14.64
N ARG A 377 -13.24 24.45 -13.97
CA ARG A 377 -14.55 24.28 -14.62
C ARG A 377 -14.90 25.45 -15.53
N ASN A 378 -14.61 26.69 -15.12
CA ASN A 378 -14.89 27.89 -15.92
C ASN A 378 -14.12 27.95 -17.26
N ILE A 379 -13.00 27.23 -17.37
CA ILE A 379 -12.20 27.16 -18.60
C ILE A 379 -12.32 25.80 -19.32
N SER A 380 -13.15 24.90 -18.81
CA SER A 380 -13.32 23.53 -19.34
C SER A 380 -14.42 23.45 -20.37
N PRO A 381 -14.12 23.09 -21.64
CA PRO A 381 -15.14 22.83 -22.66
C PRO A 381 -16.10 21.69 -22.25
N VAL A 382 -15.56 20.67 -21.57
CA VAL A 382 -16.37 19.54 -21.09
C VAL A 382 -17.40 20.00 -20.07
N TRP A 383 -17.03 20.90 -19.16
CA TRP A 383 -17.95 21.47 -18.19
C TRP A 383 -19.02 22.33 -18.85
N GLU A 384 -18.65 23.10 -19.88
CA GLU A 384 -19.61 23.89 -20.66
C GLU A 384 -20.68 23.01 -21.35
N GLU A 385 -20.27 21.85 -21.93
CA GLU A 385 -21.18 20.87 -22.53
C GLU A 385 -22.14 20.27 -21.49
N LEU A 386 -21.63 19.95 -20.27
CA LEU A 386 -22.41 19.47 -19.16
C LEU A 386 -23.46 20.51 -18.71
N GLN A 387 -23.06 21.77 -18.56
CA GLN A 387 -23.96 22.87 -18.16
C GLN A 387 -25.06 23.16 -19.22
N LYS A 388 -24.76 22.99 -20.50
CA LYS A 388 -25.74 23.11 -21.57
C LYS A 388 -26.68 21.90 -21.70
N GLY A 389 -26.42 20.81 -20.96
CA GLY A 389 -27.16 19.58 -21.09
C GLY A 389 -26.86 18.76 -22.34
N GLU A 390 -25.78 19.12 -23.06
CA GLU A 390 -25.29 18.38 -24.22
C GLU A 390 -24.64 17.03 -23.80
N LYS A 391 -24.09 16.99 -22.59
CA LYS A 391 -23.69 15.77 -21.87
C LYS A 391 -24.48 15.63 -20.57
N LYS A 392 -24.56 14.39 -20.05
CA LYS A 392 -25.20 14.11 -18.76
C LYS A 392 -24.15 14.05 -17.67
N HIS A 393 -24.44 14.63 -16.52
CA HIS A 393 -23.66 14.41 -15.31
C HIS A 393 -23.71 12.92 -14.91
N VAL A 394 -22.60 12.43 -14.40
CA VAL A 394 -22.43 11.04 -13.96
C VAL A 394 -22.33 10.95 -12.44
N ILE A 395 -21.80 12.02 -11.80
CA ILE A 395 -21.64 12.14 -10.34
C ILE A 395 -22.19 13.46 -9.83
#